data_c2614f2e3d4c1b8cd9a346c3b05bffd4
#
_entry.id   c2614f2e3d4c1b8cd9a346c3b05bffd4
#
_cell.length_a   1.000
_cell.length_b   1.000
_cell.length_c   1.000
_cell.angle_alpha   90.00
_cell.angle_beta   90.00
_cell.angle_gamma   90.00
#
_symmetry.space_group_name_H-M   'P 1'
#
loop_
_entity.id
_entity.type
_entity.pdbx_description
1 polymer ?
#
loop_
_entity_poly.entity_id
_entity_poly.type
_entity_poly.pdbx_seq_one_letter_code
_entity_poly.pdbx_strand_id
1 'polypeptide(L)'
;IRQVQQIGNITGSMHAVAALDSEGNFLGGIEDIGRHVALDKVLGLKAMNNWKKEVLFLSSRASFEMVQKAAVSGIEIVFAISAPTNTAIELARKANITLAAFCRENSANVYTAPERLLGSF
;
A
#
# COMPACT_ATOMS: atom_id res chain seq x y z
N ILE A 1 2.96 -3.49 11.46
CA ILE A 1 3.61 -2.19 11.69
C ILE A 1 5.13 -2.33 11.71
N ARG A 2 5.63 -3.37 12.33
CA ARG A 2 7.08 -3.61 12.34
C ARG A 2 7.63 -3.79 10.93
N GLN A 3 6.93 -4.52 10.06
CA GLN A 3 7.35 -4.69 8.69
C GLN A 3 7.37 -3.38 7.92
N VAL A 4 6.41 -2.50 8.20
CA VAL A 4 6.37 -1.18 7.56
C VAL A 4 7.57 -0.34 7.96
N GLN A 5 7.95 -0.40 9.24
CA GLN A 5 9.14 0.31 9.72
C GLN A 5 10.41 -0.24 9.06
N GLN A 6 10.50 -1.55 8.90
CA GLN A 6 11.63 -2.17 8.21
C GLN A 6 11.71 -1.73 6.76
N ILE A 7 10.57 -1.66 6.07
CA ILE A 7 10.52 -1.18 4.70
C ILE A 7 11.05 0.25 4.62
N GLY A 8 10.58 1.12 5.52
CA GLY A 8 11.03 2.51 5.55
C GLY A 8 12.52 2.64 5.83
N ASN A 9 13.06 1.77 6.68
CA ASN A 9 14.48 1.82 7.04
C ASN A 9 15.38 1.27 5.95
N ILE A 10 14.91 0.29 5.20
CA ILE A 10 15.71 -0.38 4.17
C ILE A 10 15.83 0.46 2.91
N THR A 11 14.78 1.19 2.56
CA THR A 11 14.70 1.80 1.24
C THR A 11 15.73 2.88 0.96
N GLY A 12 16.12 3.70 1.96
CA GLY A 12 17.04 4.78 1.68
C GLY A 12 16.59 5.64 0.51
N SER A 13 17.31 5.58 -0.62
CA SER A 13 16.97 6.30 -1.83
C SER A 13 16.07 5.51 -2.78
N MET A 14 15.74 4.27 -2.45
CA MET A 14 14.91 3.42 -3.28
C MET A 14 13.48 3.40 -2.79
N HIS A 15 12.58 3.04 -3.67
CA HIS A 15 11.16 2.86 -3.33
C HIS A 15 10.87 1.38 -3.11
N ALA A 16 10.05 1.09 -2.10
CA ALA A 16 9.64 -0.28 -1.83
C ALA A 16 8.13 -0.39 -1.87
N VAL A 17 7.66 -1.52 -2.35
CA VAL A 17 6.26 -1.90 -2.30
C VAL A 17 6.20 -3.31 -1.73
N ALA A 18 5.38 -3.51 -0.74
CA ALA A 18 5.24 -4.81 -0.09
C ALA A 18 3.77 -5.20 -0.02
N ALA A 19 3.51 -6.49 -0.07
CA ALA A 19 2.18 -7.05 0.12
C ALA A 19 2.16 -7.90 1.37
N LEU A 20 1.14 -7.72 2.19
CA LEU A 20 0.89 -8.50 3.40
C LEU A 20 -0.49 -9.12 3.27
N ASP A 21 -0.69 -10.27 3.90
CA ASP A 21 -2.03 -10.84 3.94
C ASP A 21 -2.89 -10.13 4.99
N SER A 22 -4.15 -10.53 5.13
CA SER A 22 -5.08 -9.90 6.05
C SER A 22 -4.68 -10.08 7.52
N GLU A 23 -3.79 -11.01 7.81
CA GLU A 23 -3.28 -11.26 9.16
C GLU A 23 -1.95 -10.56 9.43
N GLY A 24 -1.42 -9.85 8.44
CA GLY A 24 -0.16 -9.12 8.58
C GLY A 24 1.08 -9.90 8.19
N ASN A 25 0.93 -11.08 7.62
CA ASN A 25 2.08 -11.87 7.18
C ASN A 25 2.61 -11.35 5.85
N PHE A 26 3.93 -11.25 5.75
CA PHE A 26 4.58 -10.77 4.54
C PHE A 26 4.43 -11.77 3.40
N LEU A 27 3.88 -11.32 2.28
CA LEU A 27 3.71 -12.15 1.08
C LEU A 27 4.84 -11.93 0.08
N GLY A 28 5.29 -10.71 -0.07
CA GLY A 28 6.37 -10.39 -0.99
C GLY A 28 6.57 -8.89 -1.09
N GLY A 29 7.69 -8.49 -1.66
CA GLY A 29 7.99 -7.08 -1.83
C GLY A 29 9.11 -6.87 -2.81
N ILE A 30 9.16 -5.66 -3.35
CA ILE A 30 10.14 -5.24 -4.35
C ILE A 30 10.66 -3.87 -3.99
N GLU A 31 11.97 -3.68 -4.12
CA GLU A 31 12.60 -2.38 -4.07
C GLU A 31 13.05 -1.98 -5.47
N ASP A 32 12.84 -0.73 -5.82
CA ASP A 32 13.27 -0.21 -7.13
C ASP A 32 13.47 1.30 -7.03
N ILE A 33 14.28 1.85 -7.92
CA ILE A 33 14.48 3.29 -8.01
C ILE A 33 13.17 3.97 -8.40
N GLY A 34 12.37 3.36 -9.27
CA GLY A 34 11.08 3.88 -9.69
C GLY A 34 9.93 3.29 -8.89
N ARG A 35 9.14 4.14 -8.21
CA ARG A 35 8.02 3.66 -7.40
C ARG A 35 6.96 2.94 -8.23
N HIS A 36 6.73 3.39 -9.47
CA HIS A 36 5.77 2.73 -10.35
C HIS A 36 6.25 1.37 -10.80
N VAL A 37 7.56 1.23 -11.04
CA VAL A 37 8.14 -0.05 -11.40
C VAL A 37 8.05 -1.03 -10.25
N ALA A 38 8.33 -0.58 -9.03
CA ALA A 38 8.20 -1.42 -7.85
C ALA A 38 6.76 -1.93 -7.68
N LEU A 39 5.79 -1.02 -7.85
CA LEU A 39 4.38 -1.40 -7.76
C LEU A 39 3.99 -2.40 -8.84
N ASP A 40 4.38 -2.15 -10.09
CA ASP A 40 4.04 -3.05 -11.20
C ASP A 40 4.60 -4.46 -10.96
N LYS A 41 5.82 -4.55 -10.42
CA LYS A 41 6.43 -5.84 -10.11
C LYS A 41 5.66 -6.58 -9.02
N VAL A 42 5.23 -5.88 -7.97
CA VAL A 42 4.45 -6.52 -6.90
C VAL A 42 3.09 -6.97 -7.41
N LEU A 43 2.42 -6.16 -8.24
CA LEU A 43 1.15 -6.55 -8.83
C LEU A 43 1.32 -7.76 -9.76
N GLY A 44 2.46 -7.86 -10.43
CA GLY A 44 2.80 -9.06 -11.20
C GLY A 44 2.93 -10.30 -10.32
N LEU A 45 3.58 -10.16 -9.15
CA LEU A 45 3.68 -11.26 -8.19
C LEU A 45 2.30 -11.67 -7.68
N LYS A 46 1.42 -10.71 -7.44
CA LYS A 46 0.04 -10.99 -7.05
C LYS A 46 -0.65 -11.88 -8.08
N ALA A 47 -0.53 -11.52 -9.34
CA ALA A 47 -1.16 -12.28 -10.42
C ALA A 47 -0.57 -13.68 -10.53
N MET A 48 0.76 -13.80 -10.46
CA MET A 48 1.45 -15.09 -10.58
C MET A 48 1.15 -16.02 -9.42
N ASN A 49 1.05 -15.49 -8.21
CA ASN A 49 0.84 -16.27 -7.00
C ASN A 49 -0.62 -16.33 -6.56
N ASN A 50 -1.49 -15.67 -7.29
CA ASN A 50 -2.92 -15.69 -7.03
C ASN A 50 -3.28 -15.16 -5.64
N TRP A 51 -2.56 -14.15 -5.17
CA TRP A 51 -2.82 -13.54 -3.87
C TRP A 51 -4.18 -12.86 -3.85
N LYS A 52 -4.88 -12.99 -2.73
CA LYS A 52 -6.19 -12.38 -2.54
C LYS A 52 -6.28 -11.73 -1.18
N LYS A 53 -7.02 -10.63 -1.08
CA LYS A 53 -7.24 -9.89 0.17
C LYS A 53 -5.94 -9.42 0.81
N GLU A 54 -4.95 -9.11 0.00
CA GLU A 54 -3.69 -8.57 0.51
C GLU A 54 -3.81 -7.08 0.80
N VAL A 55 -2.92 -6.62 1.69
CA VAL A 55 -2.76 -5.22 2.02
C VAL A 55 -1.46 -4.76 1.35
N LEU A 56 -1.53 -3.65 0.65
CA LEU A 56 -0.38 -3.10 -0.06
C LEU A 56 0.26 -1.99 0.77
N PHE A 57 1.57 -2.08 0.95
CA PHE A 57 2.35 -1.04 1.64
C PHE A 57 3.28 -0.36 0.65
N LEU A 58 3.28 0.98 0.67
CA LEU A 58 4.12 1.79 -0.19
C LEU A 58 5.07 2.61 0.67
N SER A 59 6.36 2.59 0.34
CA SER A 59 7.34 3.44 1.03
C SER A 59 7.28 4.88 0.54
N SER A 60 6.55 5.14 -0.53
CA SER A 60 6.40 6.45 -1.11
C SER A 60 5.01 7.00 -0.83
N ARG A 61 4.79 8.22 -1.29
CA ARG A 61 3.48 8.84 -1.28
C ARG A 61 2.58 8.14 -2.29
N ALA A 62 1.34 7.85 -1.91
CA ALA A 62 0.38 7.26 -2.83
C ALA A 62 -0.11 8.32 -3.82
N SER A 63 0.10 8.07 -5.11
CA SER A 63 -0.36 8.95 -6.19
C SER A 63 -1.62 8.39 -6.83
N PHE A 64 -2.27 9.22 -7.65
CA PHE A 64 -3.45 8.80 -8.40
C PHE A 64 -3.18 7.53 -9.22
N GLU A 65 -2.06 7.50 -9.96
CA GLU A 65 -1.74 6.37 -10.82
C GLU A 65 -1.51 5.10 -10.02
N MET A 66 -0.89 5.21 -8.86
CA MET A 66 -0.65 4.03 -8.01
C MET A 66 -1.95 3.47 -7.45
N VAL A 67 -2.85 4.35 -7.01
CA VAL A 67 -4.17 3.91 -6.53
C VAL A 67 -4.97 3.30 -7.68
N GLN A 68 -4.88 3.87 -8.89
CA GLN A 68 -5.56 3.34 -10.06
C GLN A 68 -5.09 1.93 -10.38
N LYS A 69 -3.77 1.71 -10.38
CA LYS A 69 -3.20 0.39 -10.63
C LYS A 69 -3.64 -0.62 -9.57
N ALA A 70 -3.64 -0.21 -8.31
CA ALA A 70 -4.10 -1.06 -7.22
C ALA A 70 -5.58 -1.44 -7.40
N ALA A 71 -6.41 -0.47 -7.76
CA ALA A 71 -7.84 -0.70 -7.97
C ALA A 71 -8.09 -1.72 -9.08
N VAL A 72 -7.39 -1.55 -10.22
CA VAL A 72 -7.52 -2.45 -11.36
C VAL A 72 -7.10 -3.87 -10.99
N SER A 73 -6.14 -4.00 -10.10
CA SER A 73 -5.62 -5.31 -9.67
C SER A 73 -6.42 -5.93 -8.53
N GLY A 74 -7.48 -5.27 -8.07
CA GLY A 74 -8.33 -5.83 -7.02
C GLY A 74 -7.83 -5.61 -5.61
N ILE A 75 -6.89 -4.70 -5.41
CA ILE A 75 -6.40 -4.33 -4.07
C ILE A 75 -7.47 -3.50 -3.37
N GLU A 76 -7.77 -3.82 -2.12
CA GLU A 76 -8.78 -3.11 -1.34
C GLU A 76 -8.21 -2.21 -0.26
N ILE A 77 -6.99 -2.47 0.19
CA ILE A 77 -6.36 -1.71 1.28
C ILE A 77 -4.96 -1.31 0.86
N VAL A 78 -4.66 -0.01 0.93
CA VAL A 78 -3.35 0.55 0.61
C VAL A 78 -2.88 1.41 1.76
N PHE A 79 -1.70 1.12 2.28
CA PHE A 79 -1.00 1.96 3.26
C PHE A 79 0.20 2.60 2.60
N ALA A 80 0.42 3.88 2.87
CA ALA A 80 1.60 4.60 2.41
C ALA A 80 2.35 5.15 3.62
N ILE A 81 3.65 5.33 3.47
CA ILE A 81 4.47 5.93 4.54
C ILE A 81 4.21 7.43 4.63
N SER A 82 3.98 8.08 3.49
CA SER A 82 3.72 9.52 3.43
C SER A 82 2.28 9.79 3.01
N ALA A 83 1.82 11.00 3.29
CA ALA A 83 0.45 11.41 2.96
C ALA A 83 0.17 11.25 1.47
N PRO A 84 -1.01 10.74 1.09
CA PRO A 84 -1.37 10.61 -0.32
C PRO A 84 -1.69 11.97 -0.96
N THR A 85 -1.72 12.00 -2.29
CA THR A 85 -2.16 13.19 -3.01
C THR A 85 -3.69 13.30 -2.90
N ASN A 86 -4.20 14.52 -3.11
CA ASN A 86 -5.66 14.73 -3.07
C ASN A 86 -6.38 13.93 -4.13
N THR A 87 -5.81 13.82 -5.33
CA THR A 87 -6.41 13.02 -6.39
C THR A 87 -6.41 11.54 -6.08
N ALA A 88 -5.39 11.05 -5.38
CA ALA A 88 -5.35 9.66 -4.91
C ALA A 88 -6.48 9.40 -3.91
N ILE A 89 -6.73 10.34 -2.99
CA ILE A 89 -7.80 10.22 -2.00
C ILE A 89 -9.16 10.14 -2.69
N GLU A 90 -9.39 11.02 -3.66
CA GLU A 90 -10.66 11.04 -4.40
C GLU A 90 -10.89 9.73 -5.16
N LEU A 91 -9.85 9.23 -5.84
CA LEU A 91 -9.96 7.98 -6.57
C LEU A 91 -10.21 6.80 -5.63
N ALA A 92 -9.50 6.75 -4.51
CA ALA A 92 -9.69 5.68 -3.53
C ALA A 92 -11.11 5.67 -3.01
N ARG A 93 -11.68 6.86 -2.76
CA ARG A 93 -13.07 6.96 -2.30
C ARG A 93 -14.03 6.40 -3.35
N LYS A 94 -13.85 6.77 -4.61
CA LYS A 94 -14.71 6.31 -5.71
C LYS A 94 -14.56 4.82 -5.97
N ALA A 95 -13.35 4.30 -5.84
CA ALA A 95 -13.06 2.90 -6.08
C ALA A 95 -13.31 2.02 -4.85
N ASN A 96 -13.72 2.62 -3.74
CA ASN A 96 -13.97 1.92 -2.47
C ASN A 96 -12.72 1.21 -1.95
N ILE A 97 -11.57 1.87 -2.07
CA ILE A 97 -10.29 1.41 -1.54
C ILE A 97 -10.06 2.09 -0.20
N THR A 98 -9.62 1.32 0.80
CA THR A 98 -9.18 1.88 2.05
C THR A 98 -7.77 2.42 1.86
N LEU A 99 -7.61 3.73 2.01
CA LEU A 99 -6.32 4.41 1.84
C LEU A 99 -5.93 5.06 3.16
N ALA A 100 -4.76 4.70 3.65
CA ALA A 100 -4.24 5.24 4.90
C ALA A 100 -2.76 5.54 4.76
N ALA A 101 -2.25 6.41 5.63
CA ALA A 101 -0.84 6.72 5.67
C ALA A 101 -0.37 6.68 7.11
N PHE A 102 0.85 6.20 7.32
CA PHE A 102 1.46 6.19 8.64
C PHE A 102 2.02 7.57 8.95
N CYS A 103 1.64 8.12 10.11
CA CYS A 103 2.13 9.42 10.54
C CYS A 103 3.47 9.26 11.24
N ARG A 104 3.48 8.73 12.43
CA ARG A 104 4.67 8.41 13.20
C ARG A 104 4.24 7.51 14.34
N GLU A 105 5.18 6.73 14.85
CA GLU A 105 4.99 5.93 16.07
C GLU A 105 3.75 5.03 16.01
N ASN A 106 3.61 4.29 14.92
CA ASN A 106 2.55 3.28 14.78
C ASN A 106 1.14 3.86 14.66
N SER A 107 1.01 5.16 14.43
CA SER A 107 -0.30 5.73 14.16
C SER A 107 -0.50 5.91 12.67
N ALA A 108 -1.75 5.89 12.25
CA ALA A 108 -2.11 6.05 10.85
C ALA A 108 -3.30 6.97 10.71
N ASN A 109 -3.28 7.79 9.65
CA ASN A 109 -4.44 8.56 9.24
C ASN A 109 -5.15 7.77 8.16
N VAL A 110 -6.43 7.49 8.36
CA VAL A 110 -7.25 6.79 7.38
C VAL A 110 -8.05 7.81 6.60
N TYR A 111 -7.85 7.85 5.29
CA TYR A 111 -8.45 8.85 4.42
C TYR A 111 -9.74 8.39 3.79
N THR A 112 -9.89 7.09 3.53
CA THR A 112 -11.06 6.54 2.85
C THR A 112 -11.42 5.18 3.42
N ALA A 113 -12.71 4.83 3.40
CA ALA A 113 -13.26 3.51 3.72
C ALA A 113 -12.66 2.91 5.01
N PRO A 114 -12.76 3.61 6.16
CA PRO A 114 -12.11 3.15 7.40
C PRO A 114 -12.70 1.86 7.98
N GLU A 115 -13.86 1.47 7.57
CA GLU A 115 -14.56 0.30 8.11
C GLU A 115 -13.79 -1.01 7.91
N ARG A 116 -12.93 -1.09 6.89
CA ARG A 116 -12.11 -2.28 6.66
C ARG A 116 -11.04 -2.48 7.72
N LEU A 117 -10.70 -1.42 8.44
CA LEU A 117 -9.63 -1.46 9.43
C LEU A 117 -10.14 -1.66 10.86
N LEU A 118 -11.45 -1.64 11.04
CA LEU A 118 -12.03 -1.79 12.38
C LEU A 118 -11.76 -3.20 12.91
N GLY A 119 -11.05 -3.25 14.04
CA GLY A 119 -10.70 -4.50 14.68
C GLY A 119 -9.54 -5.25 14.05
N SER A 120 -8.91 -4.70 13.01
CA SER A 120 -7.82 -5.37 12.29
C SER A 120 -6.44 -4.94 12.74
N PHE A 121 -6.33 -3.78 13.34
CA PHE A 121 -5.03 -3.24 13.75
C PHE A 121 -5.05 -2.71 15.17
#